data_19b07fa5b9b2559b80dabc4be5c9cc0c
#
_entry.id   19b07fa5b9b2559b80dabc4be5c9cc0c
#
_cell.length_a   1.000
_cell.length_b   1.000
_cell.length_c   1.000
_cell.angle_alpha   90.00
_cell.angle_beta   90.00
_cell.angle_gamma   90.00
#
_symmetry.space_group_name_H-M   'P 1'
#
loop_
_entity.id
_entity.type
_entity.pdbx_description
1 polymer ?
#
loop_
_entity_poly.entity_id
_entity_poly.type
_entity_poly.pdbx_seq_one_letter_code
_entity_poly.pdbx_strand_id
1 'polypeptide(L)'
;MNTASFQLTDKITLGDGHEIDPGVILGYLTGRDIADVALSIGSGARIRSGTVIYAGSTIGLGLETGHNVVIREENTIGDHFNIWNNSTIDYGCTIGDNVKVHCNVYIAQFTTLEDDVFIAPGVMIVNDPHPICGFCMRGPTIKRGARIGVNVTLMSHITIGEGALIGAGSVVTHDIHPHSVAYGNPARPVKYVDELLCPFDLVDRPYVDGLDVKARQAGIRRRL
;
A
#
# COMPACT_ATOMS: atom_id res chain seq x y z
N MET A 1 -36.95 -16.14 -4.05
CA MET A 1 -35.53 -15.88 -3.75
C MET A 1 -35.25 -14.46 -4.13
N ASN A 2 -35.01 -13.60 -3.15
CA ASN A 2 -34.67 -12.20 -3.41
C ASN A 2 -33.23 -12.18 -3.88
N THR A 3 -32.97 -12.05 -5.17
CA THR A 3 -31.63 -11.79 -5.69
C THR A 3 -31.30 -10.36 -5.30
N ALA A 4 -30.62 -10.20 -4.17
CA ALA A 4 -30.05 -8.91 -3.82
C ALA A 4 -29.04 -8.54 -4.92
N SER A 5 -29.45 -7.70 -5.85
CA SER A 5 -28.54 -7.09 -6.81
C SER A 5 -27.60 -6.19 -6.01
N PHE A 6 -26.29 -6.40 -6.12
CA PHE A 6 -25.31 -5.44 -5.60
C PHE A 6 -25.59 -4.05 -6.22
N GLN A 7 -25.45 -3.02 -5.41
CA GLN A 7 -25.73 -1.66 -5.84
C GLN A 7 -24.41 -0.93 -6.13
N LEU A 8 -24.41 -0.14 -7.20
CA LEU A 8 -23.32 0.75 -7.56
C LEU A 8 -23.78 2.20 -7.39
N THR A 9 -22.85 3.09 -7.08
CA THR A 9 -23.09 4.53 -7.15
C THR A 9 -23.19 4.97 -8.61
N ASP A 10 -23.99 5.97 -8.88
CA ASP A 10 -24.04 6.72 -10.16
C ASP A 10 -23.01 7.89 -10.19
N LYS A 11 -22.32 8.14 -9.08
CA LYS A 11 -21.38 9.25 -8.91
C LYS A 11 -19.93 8.80 -9.13
N ILE A 12 -19.61 8.38 -10.36
CA ILE A 12 -18.25 7.95 -10.71
C ILE A 12 -17.62 8.97 -11.65
N THR A 13 -16.45 9.47 -11.29
CA THR A 13 -15.60 10.31 -12.15
C THR A 13 -14.32 9.55 -12.49
N LEU A 14 -14.07 9.37 -13.80
CA LEU A 14 -12.85 8.76 -14.31
C LEU A 14 -12.10 9.79 -15.18
N GLY A 15 -10.80 9.95 -14.91
CA GLY A 15 -9.93 10.75 -15.77
C GLY A 15 -9.67 10.08 -17.13
N ASP A 16 -9.05 10.82 -18.04
CA ASP A 16 -8.76 10.36 -19.39
C ASP A 16 -7.66 9.28 -19.43
N GLY A 17 -7.62 8.50 -20.53
CA GLY A 17 -6.54 7.53 -20.78
C GLY A 17 -6.53 6.31 -19.86
N HIS A 18 -7.67 5.95 -19.30
CA HIS A 18 -7.80 4.76 -18.47
C HIS A 18 -7.88 3.47 -19.29
N GLU A 19 -7.35 2.38 -18.74
CA GLU A 19 -7.51 1.00 -19.23
C GLU A 19 -8.22 0.19 -18.15
N ILE A 20 -9.43 -0.30 -18.42
CA ILE A 20 -10.22 -1.08 -17.46
C ILE A 20 -10.55 -2.43 -18.07
N ASP A 21 -10.06 -3.50 -17.44
CA ASP A 21 -10.32 -4.86 -17.90
C ASP A 21 -11.79 -5.27 -17.66
N PRO A 22 -12.31 -6.23 -18.43
CA PRO A 22 -13.61 -6.85 -18.13
C PRO A 22 -13.63 -7.47 -16.72
N GLY A 23 -14.79 -7.34 -16.04
CA GLY A 23 -15.00 -7.89 -14.70
C GLY A 23 -14.47 -7.01 -13.57
N VAL A 24 -14.07 -5.76 -13.85
CA VAL A 24 -13.83 -4.73 -12.83
C VAL A 24 -15.16 -4.17 -12.36
N ILE A 25 -15.27 -3.92 -11.06
CA ILE A 25 -16.44 -3.29 -10.43
C ILE A 25 -16.00 -1.97 -9.80
N LEU A 26 -16.57 -0.86 -10.29
CA LEU A 26 -16.32 0.48 -9.77
C LEU A 26 -17.55 1.02 -9.07
N GLY A 27 -17.34 1.71 -7.94
CA GLY A 27 -18.41 2.38 -7.21
C GLY A 27 -19.32 1.42 -6.44
N TYR A 28 -18.81 0.29 -5.98
CA TYR A 28 -19.56 -0.65 -5.16
C TYR A 28 -20.02 0.04 -3.87
N LEU A 29 -21.33 0.01 -3.58
CA LEU A 29 -21.86 0.62 -2.36
C LEU A 29 -21.60 -0.28 -1.16
N THR A 30 -21.01 0.32 -0.14
CA THR A 30 -20.80 -0.36 1.16
C THR A 30 -22.13 -0.54 1.91
N GLY A 31 -22.18 -1.53 2.81
CA GLY A 31 -23.27 -1.67 3.77
C GLY A 31 -23.18 -0.72 4.97
N ARG A 32 -22.12 0.10 5.05
CA ARG A 32 -21.93 1.14 6.08
C ARG A 32 -22.57 2.44 5.62
N ASP A 33 -23.02 3.25 6.59
CA ASP A 33 -23.39 4.65 6.34
C ASP A 33 -22.12 5.47 6.15
N ILE A 34 -21.93 6.05 4.94
CA ILE A 34 -20.83 6.95 4.59
C ILE A 34 -21.38 8.28 4.09
N ALA A 35 -20.67 9.36 4.38
CA ALA A 35 -21.16 10.72 4.09
C ALA A 35 -21.19 11.01 2.59
N ASP A 36 -20.26 10.47 1.81
CA ASP A 36 -20.18 10.65 0.36
C ASP A 36 -19.98 9.30 -0.33
N VAL A 37 -20.75 9.06 -1.38
CA VAL A 37 -20.66 7.86 -2.22
C VAL A 37 -20.01 8.13 -3.58
N ALA A 38 -19.42 9.30 -3.78
CA ALA A 38 -18.70 9.61 -5.00
C ALA A 38 -17.39 8.82 -5.08
N LEU A 39 -17.09 8.24 -6.24
CA LEU A 39 -15.80 7.64 -6.56
C LEU A 39 -15.09 8.52 -7.59
N SER A 40 -13.89 8.99 -7.27
CA SER A 40 -13.06 9.74 -8.20
C SER A 40 -11.74 8.99 -8.45
N ILE A 41 -11.39 8.77 -9.72
CA ILE A 41 -10.13 8.16 -10.15
C ILE A 41 -9.51 9.06 -11.22
N GLY A 42 -8.25 9.47 -10.98
CA GLY A 42 -7.50 10.34 -11.89
C GLY A 42 -7.16 9.70 -13.23
N SER A 43 -6.57 10.49 -14.13
CA SER A 43 -6.20 10.07 -15.50
C SER A 43 -5.12 8.99 -15.49
N GLY A 44 -5.10 8.16 -16.55
CA GLY A 44 -4.08 7.14 -16.77
C GLY A 44 -4.21 5.89 -15.91
N ALA A 45 -5.36 5.66 -15.29
CA ALA A 45 -5.60 4.48 -14.46
C ALA A 45 -5.59 3.19 -15.31
N ARG A 46 -4.93 2.14 -14.79
CA ARG A 46 -4.90 0.79 -15.36
C ARG A 46 -5.41 -0.21 -14.34
N ILE A 47 -6.63 -0.73 -14.55
CA ILE A 47 -7.36 -1.54 -13.58
C ILE A 47 -7.62 -2.93 -14.13
N ARG A 48 -7.03 -3.95 -13.49
CA ARG A 48 -7.09 -5.34 -13.97
C ARG A 48 -8.31 -6.08 -13.43
N SER A 49 -8.68 -7.15 -14.16
CA SER A 49 -9.89 -7.95 -13.93
C SER A 49 -10.02 -8.44 -12.48
N GLY A 50 -11.26 -8.54 -12.00
CA GLY A 50 -11.59 -8.95 -10.64
C GLY A 50 -11.38 -7.88 -9.57
N THR A 51 -10.88 -6.70 -9.96
CA THR A 51 -10.73 -5.57 -9.01
C THR A 51 -12.07 -4.97 -8.66
N VAL A 52 -12.28 -4.69 -7.37
CA VAL A 52 -13.46 -4.01 -6.84
C VAL A 52 -13.03 -2.73 -6.14
N ILE A 53 -13.50 -1.60 -6.60
CA ILE A 53 -13.28 -0.30 -5.96
C ILE A 53 -14.62 0.22 -5.44
N TYR A 54 -14.68 0.46 -4.14
CA TYR A 54 -15.89 0.94 -3.48
C TYR A 54 -16.10 2.43 -3.73
N ALA A 55 -17.35 2.85 -3.61
CA ALA A 55 -17.76 4.24 -3.56
C ALA A 55 -17.13 4.98 -2.36
N GLY A 56 -17.09 6.32 -2.41
CA GLY A 56 -16.58 7.16 -1.33
C GLY A 56 -15.06 7.31 -1.27
N SER A 57 -14.31 6.88 -2.30
CA SER A 57 -12.85 7.01 -2.34
C SER A 57 -12.40 7.99 -3.42
N THR A 58 -11.28 8.69 -3.13
CA THR A 58 -10.59 9.57 -4.09
C THR A 58 -9.20 9.00 -4.38
N ILE A 59 -8.89 8.81 -5.66
CA ILE A 59 -7.64 8.21 -6.14
C ILE A 59 -7.02 9.14 -7.19
N GLY A 60 -5.75 9.45 -7.04
CA GLY A 60 -4.99 10.33 -7.94
C GLY A 60 -4.70 9.74 -9.31
N LEU A 61 -3.74 10.34 -10.02
CA LEU A 61 -3.34 9.97 -11.37
C LEU A 61 -2.58 8.63 -11.39
N GLY A 62 -2.70 7.88 -12.49
CA GLY A 62 -1.82 6.74 -12.77
C GLY A 62 -1.97 5.57 -11.82
N LEU A 63 -3.17 5.32 -11.30
CA LEU A 63 -3.46 4.09 -10.55
C LEU A 63 -3.12 2.86 -11.39
N GLU A 64 -2.33 1.93 -10.84
CA GLU A 64 -2.14 0.61 -11.43
C GLU A 64 -2.55 -0.49 -10.46
N THR A 65 -3.50 -1.34 -10.87
CA THR A 65 -3.87 -2.52 -10.08
C THR A 65 -3.39 -3.81 -10.74
N GLY A 66 -3.09 -4.82 -9.94
CA GLY A 66 -3.10 -6.21 -10.36
C GLY A 66 -4.53 -6.76 -10.38
N HIS A 67 -4.64 -8.09 -10.52
CA HIS A 67 -5.93 -8.78 -10.50
C HIS A 67 -6.48 -9.01 -9.09
N ASN A 68 -7.81 -9.03 -8.95
CA ASN A 68 -8.51 -9.33 -7.69
C ASN A 68 -8.10 -8.40 -6.54
N VAL A 69 -7.91 -7.13 -6.82
CA VAL A 69 -7.63 -6.10 -5.81
C VAL A 69 -8.94 -5.60 -5.23
N VAL A 70 -8.97 -5.32 -3.95
CA VAL A 70 -10.10 -4.65 -3.29
C VAL A 70 -9.64 -3.33 -2.69
N ILE A 71 -10.26 -2.24 -3.10
CA ILE A 71 -10.09 -0.92 -2.48
C ILE A 71 -11.45 -0.53 -1.89
N ARG A 72 -11.53 -0.51 -0.57
CA ARG A 72 -12.76 -0.17 0.13
C ARG A 72 -13.04 1.33 0.12
N GLU A 73 -14.10 1.72 0.81
CA GLU A 73 -14.63 3.08 0.86
C GLU A 73 -13.78 4.06 1.68
N GLU A 74 -14.00 5.35 1.53
CA GLU A 74 -13.42 6.45 2.32
C GLU A 74 -11.89 6.51 2.31
N ASN A 75 -11.26 6.01 1.25
CA ASN A 75 -9.82 6.10 1.07
C ASN A 75 -9.43 7.37 0.30
N THR A 76 -8.32 7.99 0.72
CA THR A 76 -7.65 9.05 -0.03
C THR A 76 -6.30 8.51 -0.49
N ILE A 77 -6.12 8.40 -1.81
CA ILE A 77 -4.94 7.79 -2.44
C ILE A 77 -4.33 8.80 -3.40
N GLY A 78 -3.04 9.04 -3.28
CA GLY A 78 -2.27 9.96 -4.13
C GLY A 78 -1.98 9.43 -5.52
N ASP A 79 -1.03 10.09 -6.20
CA ASP A 79 -0.67 9.81 -7.58
C ASP A 79 0.28 8.59 -7.70
N HIS A 80 0.20 7.90 -8.85
CA HIS A 80 1.08 6.78 -9.21
C HIS A 80 1.09 5.63 -8.18
N PHE A 81 -0.07 5.39 -7.60
CA PHE A 81 -0.25 4.28 -6.68
C PHE A 81 -0.30 2.95 -7.43
N ASN A 82 0.54 2.00 -7.00
CA ASN A 82 0.56 0.65 -7.55
C ASN A 82 0.18 -0.38 -6.49
N ILE A 83 -0.78 -1.23 -6.81
CA ILE A 83 -1.21 -2.33 -5.93
C ILE A 83 -1.38 -3.62 -6.72
N TRP A 84 -0.71 -4.69 -6.28
CA TRP A 84 -0.66 -5.95 -7.02
C TRP A 84 -1.66 -6.99 -6.50
N ASN A 85 -1.69 -8.12 -7.20
CA ASN A 85 -2.73 -9.16 -7.14
C ASN A 85 -3.14 -9.57 -5.70
N ASN A 86 -4.45 -9.77 -5.51
CA ASN A 86 -5.05 -10.29 -4.28
C ASN A 86 -4.77 -9.45 -3.02
N SER A 87 -4.53 -8.15 -3.20
CA SER A 87 -4.30 -7.22 -2.09
C SER A 87 -5.55 -6.44 -1.77
N THR A 88 -5.70 -6.07 -0.51
CA THR A 88 -6.86 -5.32 -0.01
C THR A 88 -6.42 -4.08 0.72
N ILE A 89 -7.02 -2.95 0.38
CA ILE A 89 -7.02 -1.73 1.20
C ILE A 89 -8.39 -1.62 1.84
N ASP A 90 -8.42 -1.64 3.17
CA ASP A 90 -9.64 -1.45 3.90
C ASP A 90 -10.00 0.05 3.99
N TYR A 91 -11.11 0.40 4.61
CA TYR A 91 -11.64 1.75 4.55
C TYR A 91 -10.85 2.78 5.39
N GLY A 92 -10.96 4.05 5.00
CA GLY A 92 -10.46 5.18 5.78
C GLY A 92 -8.92 5.31 5.81
N CYS A 93 -8.22 4.72 4.85
CA CYS A 93 -6.77 4.84 4.74
C CYS A 93 -6.37 6.13 4.00
N THR A 94 -5.21 6.65 4.34
CA THR A 94 -4.54 7.74 3.61
C THR A 94 -3.25 7.22 3.01
N ILE A 95 -3.12 7.31 1.70
CA ILE A 95 -1.97 6.79 0.94
C ILE A 95 -1.41 7.93 0.09
N GLY A 96 -0.12 8.19 0.22
CA GLY A 96 0.61 9.23 -0.51
C GLY A 96 0.95 8.85 -1.95
N ASP A 97 1.82 9.62 -2.55
CA ASP A 97 2.25 9.47 -3.94
C ASP A 97 3.32 8.38 -4.09
N ASN A 98 3.38 7.74 -5.28
CA ASN A 98 4.37 6.74 -5.65
C ASN A 98 4.44 5.51 -4.73
N VAL A 99 3.41 5.25 -3.96
CA VAL A 99 3.37 4.09 -3.06
C VAL A 99 3.22 2.79 -3.87
N LYS A 100 4.00 1.76 -3.50
CA LYS A 100 3.96 0.44 -4.14
C LYS A 100 3.61 -0.64 -3.14
N VAL A 101 2.50 -1.33 -3.40
CA VAL A 101 1.99 -2.45 -2.60
C VAL A 101 2.04 -3.71 -3.44
N HIS A 102 2.77 -4.72 -2.99
CA HIS A 102 2.88 -6.01 -3.68
C HIS A 102 1.69 -6.93 -3.42
N CYS A 103 1.80 -8.18 -3.92
CA CYS A 103 0.72 -9.16 -3.88
C CYS A 103 0.41 -9.66 -2.47
N ASN A 104 -0.86 -10.04 -2.23
CA ASN A 104 -1.32 -10.66 -0.99
C ASN A 104 -1.09 -9.80 0.26
N VAL A 105 -1.20 -8.49 0.12
CA VAL A 105 -1.07 -7.53 1.22
C VAL A 105 -2.45 -7.15 1.74
N TYR A 106 -2.57 -7.06 3.06
CA TYR A 106 -3.75 -6.49 3.71
C TYR A 106 -3.38 -5.21 4.44
N ILE A 107 -3.98 -4.10 4.02
CA ILE A 107 -3.87 -2.79 4.67
C ILE A 107 -5.15 -2.54 5.46
N ALA A 108 -5.02 -2.59 6.79
CA ALA A 108 -6.15 -2.40 7.70
C ALA A 108 -6.62 -0.94 7.74
N GLN A 109 -7.85 -0.76 8.23
CA GLN A 109 -8.51 0.55 8.37
C GLN A 109 -7.62 1.57 9.08
N PHE A 110 -7.75 2.83 8.65
CA PHE A 110 -7.08 3.99 9.24
C PHE A 110 -5.55 3.92 9.22
N THR A 111 -4.99 3.15 8.29
CA THR A 111 -3.55 3.14 8.02
C THR A 111 -3.15 4.37 7.22
N THR A 112 -2.00 4.95 7.56
CA THR A 112 -1.36 6.01 6.77
C THR A 112 -0.07 5.49 6.15
N LEU A 113 0.02 5.55 4.82
CA LEU A 113 1.24 5.36 4.05
C LEU A 113 1.65 6.71 3.45
N GLU A 114 2.80 7.23 3.82
CA GLU A 114 3.32 8.45 3.19
C GLU A 114 3.94 8.14 1.81
N ASP A 115 4.44 9.17 1.10
CA ASP A 115 4.96 9.02 -0.25
C ASP A 115 6.14 8.02 -0.33
N ASP A 116 6.32 7.42 -1.50
CA ASP A 116 7.44 6.55 -1.83
C ASP A 116 7.56 5.29 -0.94
N VAL A 117 6.53 4.94 -0.18
CA VAL A 117 6.50 3.72 0.65
C VAL A 117 6.44 2.48 -0.22
N PHE A 118 7.22 1.47 0.18
CA PHE A 118 7.24 0.16 -0.47
C PHE A 118 6.79 -0.94 0.49
N ILE A 119 5.76 -1.67 0.10
CA ILE A 119 5.19 -2.80 0.85
C ILE A 119 5.41 -4.09 0.05
N ALA A 120 6.24 -4.99 0.56
CA ALA A 120 6.55 -6.27 -0.07
C ALA A 120 5.40 -7.29 0.04
N PRO A 121 5.43 -8.41 -0.71
CA PRO A 121 4.38 -9.43 -0.69
C PRO A 121 4.07 -9.99 0.70
N GLY A 122 2.78 -10.25 0.96
CA GLY A 122 2.33 -10.93 2.17
C GLY A 122 2.39 -10.10 3.45
N VAL A 123 2.59 -8.79 3.36
CA VAL A 123 2.55 -7.92 4.55
C VAL A 123 1.13 -7.83 5.09
N MET A 124 1.00 -7.96 6.41
CA MET A 124 -0.24 -7.87 7.15
C MET A 124 -0.21 -6.69 8.11
N ILE A 125 -1.14 -5.77 7.97
CA ILE A 125 -1.27 -4.60 8.86
C ILE A 125 -2.44 -4.82 9.80
N VAL A 126 -2.23 -4.54 11.09
CA VAL A 126 -3.22 -4.66 12.16
C VAL A 126 -3.62 -3.26 12.64
N ASN A 127 -4.89 -3.06 12.94
CA ASN A 127 -5.41 -1.78 13.43
C ASN A 127 -6.08 -1.84 14.80
N ASP A 128 -6.38 -3.04 15.30
CA ASP A 128 -7.05 -3.23 16.60
C ASP A 128 -6.08 -3.89 17.59
N PRO A 129 -5.69 -3.20 18.68
CA PRO A 129 -4.75 -3.74 19.67
C PRO A 129 -5.38 -4.86 20.54
N HIS A 130 -6.70 -4.91 20.64
CA HIS A 130 -7.45 -5.90 21.41
C HIS A 130 -8.80 -6.21 20.74
N PRO A 131 -8.80 -7.12 19.78
CA PRO A 131 -10.02 -7.53 19.07
C PRO A 131 -11.09 -8.08 20.04
N ILE A 132 -12.35 -7.67 19.98
CA ILE A 132 -12.99 -6.80 19.01
C ILE A 132 -13.27 -5.43 19.66
N CYS A 133 -12.44 -4.42 19.46
CA CYS A 133 -12.66 -3.10 20.03
C CYS A 133 -12.80 -2.03 18.93
N GLY A 134 -14.02 -1.74 18.50
CA GLY A 134 -14.27 -0.72 17.49
C GLY A 134 -13.84 0.71 17.90
N PHE A 135 -13.58 0.97 19.18
CA PHE A 135 -13.19 2.30 19.67
C PHE A 135 -11.68 2.57 19.61
N CYS A 136 -10.87 1.53 19.56
CA CYS A 136 -9.41 1.63 19.60
C CYS A 136 -8.75 1.42 18.22
N MET A 137 -9.54 1.25 17.19
CA MET A 137 -9.01 0.96 15.85
C MET A 137 -8.21 2.13 15.30
N ARG A 138 -6.95 1.88 15.04
CA ARG A 138 -6.03 2.80 14.36
C ARG A 138 -4.90 2.01 13.72
N GLY A 139 -4.76 2.12 12.41
CA GLY A 139 -3.63 1.56 11.68
C GLY A 139 -2.31 2.24 12.03
N PRO A 140 -1.18 1.65 11.66
CA PRO A 140 0.12 2.28 11.78
C PRO A 140 0.26 3.48 10.83
N THR A 141 1.26 4.32 11.13
CA THR A 141 1.76 5.34 10.20
C THR A 141 3.10 4.88 9.65
N ILE A 142 3.19 4.74 8.33
CA ILE A 142 4.42 4.35 7.63
C ILE A 142 4.93 5.59 6.88
N LYS A 143 6.07 6.10 7.34
CA LYS A 143 6.65 7.36 6.88
C LYS A 143 7.31 7.22 5.52
N ARG A 144 7.50 8.37 4.85
CA ARG A 144 8.07 8.48 3.51
C ARG A 144 9.26 7.55 3.26
N GLY A 145 9.25 6.87 2.12
CA GLY A 145 10.35 6.05 1.66
C GLY A 145 10.67 4.82 2.52
N ALA A 146 9.87 4.52 3.55
CA ALA A 146 10.04 3.29 4.33
C ALA A 146 9.77 2.05 3.48
N ARG A 147 10.47 0.97 3.78
CA ARG A 147 10.39 -0.29 3.04
C ARG A 147 10.08 -1.45 3.97
N ILE A 148 8.97 -2.11 3.70
CA ILE A 148 8.46 -3.21 4.52
C ILE A 148 8.72 -4.52 3.78
N GLY A 149 9.50 -5.40 4.39
CA GLY A 149 9.91 -6.69 3.82
C GLY A 149 8.78 -7.71 3.73
N VAL A 150 9.06 -8.80 3.02
CA VAL A 150 8.08 -9.89 2.77
C VAL A 150 7.56 -10.49 4.08
N ASN A 151 6.24 -10.76 4.14
CA ASN A 151 5.57 -11.41 5.28
C ASN A 151 5.80 -10.70 6.63
N VAL A 152 5.97 -9.38 6.63
CA VAL A 152 6.02 -8.59 7.87
C VAL A 152 4.63 -8.39 8.42
N THR A 153 4.50 -8.46 9.74
CA THR A 153 3.30 -8.03 10.47
C THR A 153 3.58 -6.70 11.17
N LEU A 154 2.76 -5.69 10.87
CA LEU A 154 2.80 -4.39 11.55
C LEU A 154 1.63 -4.28 12.52
N MET A 155 1.94 -4.06 13.80
CA MET A 155 0.90 -3.89 14.82
C MET A 155 0.26 -2.50 14.73
N SER A 156 -0.91 -2.37 15.35
CA SER A 156 -1.67 -1.13 15.44
C SER A 156 -0.90 -0.02 16.18
N HIS A 157 -1.23 1.24 15.91
CA HIS A 157 -0.76 2.43 16.62
C HIS A 157 0.75 2.71 16.57
N ILE A 158 1.54 1.97 15.78
CA ILE A 158 2.98 2.19 15.65
C ILE A 158 3.31 3.15 14.51
N THR A 159 4.51 3.71 14.58
CA THR A 159 5.11 4.52 13.52
C THR A 159 6.36 3.85 12.98
N ILE A 160 6.41 3.64 11.67
CA ILE A 160 7.63 3.27 10.96
C ILE A 160 8.27 4.54 10.43
N GLY A 161 9.47 4.86 10.90
CA GLY A 161 10.18 6.09 10.58
C GLY A 161 10.57 6.22 9.10
N GLU A 162 10.83 7.44 8.67
CA GLU A 162 11.23 7.78 7.30
C GLU A 162 12.44 6.94 6.86
N GLY A 163 12.37 6.40 5.64
CA GLY A 163 13.45 5.60 5.06
C GLY A 163 13.82 4.34 5.83
N ALA A 164 13.08 3.94 6.86
CA ALA A 164 13.35 2.71 7.60
C ALA A 164 13.17 1.46 6.73
N LEU A 165 13.92 0.41 7.04
CA LEU A 165 13.84 -0.90 6.39
C LEU A 165 13.45 -1.97 7.41
N ILE A 166 12.32 -2.63 7.19
CA ILE A 166 11.87 -3.75 7.99
C ILE A 166 12.22 -5.06 7.28
N GLY A 167 13.02 -5.90 7.92
CA GLY A 167 13.43 -7.20 7.37
C GLY A 167 12.26 -8.18 7.26
N ALA A 168 12.35 -9.07 6.27
CA ALA A 168 11.30 -10.06 5.99
C ALA A 168 10.98 -10.93 7.21
N GLY A 169 9.69 -11.32 7.34
CA GLY A 169 9.20 -12.19 8.42
C GLY A 169 9.15 -11.55 9.80
N SER A 170 9.35 -10.24 9.92
CA SER A 170 9.36 -9.54 11.20
C SER A 170 7.96 -9.27 11.74
N VAL A 171 7.84 -9.17 13.07
CA VAL A 171 6.65 -8.67 13.77
C VAL A 171 7.01 -7.38 14.49
N VAL A 172 6.51 -6.25 13.97
CA VAL A 172 6.83 -4.92 14.52
C VAL A 172 5.77 -4.53 15.53
N THR A 173 6.18 -4.42 16.79
CA THR A 173 5.30 -4.17 17.93
C THR A 173 5.48 -2.78 18.56
N HIS A 174 6.48 -2.02 18.12
CA HIS A 174 6.80 -0.68 18.61
C HIS A 174 7.31 0.19 17.46
N ASP A 175 7.36 1.48 17.70
CA ASP A 175 7.88 2.44 16.75
C ASP A 175 9.31 2.11 16.30
N ILE A 176 9.59 2.35 15.04
CA ILE A 176 10.91 2.20 14.42
C ILE A 176 11.44 3.59 14.04
N HIS A 177 12.66 3.91 14.48
CA HIS A 177 13.28 5.19 14.18
C HIS A 177 13.57 5.37 12.68
N PRO A 178 13.62 6.62 12.21
CA PRO A 178 14.00 6.91 10.82
C PRO A 178 15.34 6.27 10.44
N HIS A 179 15.42 5.83 9.17
CA HIS A 179 16.61 5.24 8.57
C HIS A 179 17.17 3.99 9.29
N SER A 180 16.41 3.39 10.20
CA SER A 180 16.82 2.16 10.90
C SER A 180 16.50 0.93 10.08
N VAL A 181 17.37 -0.06 10.17
CA VAL A 181 17.09 -1.45 9.76
C VAL A 181 16.65 -2.22 10.99
N ALA A 182 15.44 -2.77 10.96
CA ALA A 182 14.88 -3.55 12.06
C ALA A 182 14.36 -4.90 11.57
N TYR A 183 14.59 -5.96 12.34
CA TYR A 183 14.02 -7.28 12.04
C TYR A 183 13.84 -8.14 13.29
N GLY A 184 13.14 -9.26 13.14
CA GLY A 184 12.87 -10.25 14.16
C GLY A 184 11.43 -10.25 14.67
N ASN A 185 11.16 -11.12 15.66
CA ASN A 185 9.87 -11.22 16.36
C ASN A 185 10.11 -11.24 17.88
N PRO A 186 9.86 -10.13 18.60
CA PRO A 186 9.53 -8.82 18.06
C PRO A 186 10.70 -8.16 17.32
N ALA A 187 10.41 -7.33 16.32
CA ALA A 187 11.43 -6.60 15.57
C ALA A 187 12.23 -5.63 16.45
N ARG A 188 13.55 -5.58 16.24
CA ARG A 188 14.45 -4.66 16.93
C ARG A 188 15.36 -3.96 15.92
N PRO A 189 15.68 -2.68 16.10
CA PRO A 189 16.69 -1.99 15.33
C PRO A 189 18.06 -2.65 15.52
N VAL A 190 18.79 -2.84 14.43
CA VAL A 190 20.10 -3.53 14.42
C VAL A 190 21.21 -2.68 13.81
N LYS A 191 20.90 -1.79 12.89
CA LYS A 191 21.82 -0.86 12.22
C LYS A 191 21.05 0.23 11.46
N TYR A 192 21.76 1.08 10.75
CA TYR A 192 21.17 2.08 9.87
C TYR A 192 21.22 1.64 8.40
N VAL A 193 20.35 2.20 7.57
CA VAL A 193 20.23 1.83 6.13
C VAL A 193 21.46 2.23 5.30
N ASP A 194 22.20 3.26 5.71
CA ASP A 194 23.45 3.70 5.10
C ASP A 194 24.64 2.75 5.35
N GLU A 195 24.52 1.86 6.33
CA GLU A 195 25.46 0.78 6.59
C GLU A 195 25.25 -0.46 5.69
N LEU A 196 24.16 -0.46 4.91
CA LEU A 196 23.85 -1.59 4.02
C LEU A 196 24.65 -1.49 2.73
N LEU A 197 25.48 -2.50 2.49
CA LEU A 197 26.24 -2.67 1.25
C LEU A 197 25.49 -3.59 0.30
N CYS A 198 25.70 -3.41 -1.01
CA CYS A 198 25.18 -4.33 -2.01
C CYS A 198 26.02 -5.61 -2.02
N PRO A 199 25.42 -6.79 -1.79
CA PRO A 199 26.16 -8.07 -1.74
C PRO A 199 26.72 -8.49 -3.09
N PHE A 200 26.38 -7.79 -4.17
CA PHE A 200 26.82 -8.06 -5.54
C PHE A 200 27.71 -6.94 -6.11
N ASP A 201 28.14 -5.99 -5.29
CA ASP A 201 28.98 -4.83 -5.66
C ASP A 201 28.46 -3.98 -6.83
N LEU A 202 27.13 -4.02 -7.07
CA LEU A 202 26.48 -3.25 -8.14
C LEU A 202 26.32 -1.77 -7.77
N VAL A 203 26.18 -1.51 -6.48
CA VAL A 203 26.01 -0.18 -5.88
C VAL A 203 26.66 -0.19 -4.49
N ASP A 204 27.40 0.84 -4.11
CA ASP A 204 28.06 0.84 -2.81
C ASP A 204 27.04 0.89 -1.66
N ARG A 205 26.10 1.84 -1.70
CA ARG A 205 25.07 2.01 -0.71
C ARG A 205 23.68 2.04 -1.35
N PRO A 206 23.02 0.87 -1.51
CA PRO A 206 21.83 0.73 -2.35
C PRO A 206 20.64 1.60 -1.93
N TYR A 207 20.55 1.98 -0.66
CA TYR A 207 19.45 2.79 -0.13
C TYR A 207 19.78 4.29 0.01
N VAL A 208 21.02 4.69 -0.28
CA VAL A 208 21.49 6.08 -0.26
C VAL A 208 21.80 6.56 -1.67
N ASP A 209 22.59 5.78 -2.41
CA ASP A 209 23.10 6.18 -3.73
C ASP A 209 22.10 5.87 -4.86
N GLY A 210 21.00 5.17 -4.55
CA GLY A 210 19.99 4.73 -5.50
C GLY A 210 20.44 3.52 -6.35
N LEU A 211 19.54 2.57 -6.53
CA LEU A 211 19.79 1.30 -7.25
C LEU A 211 20.10 1.48 -8.74
N ASP A 212 19.88 2.66 -9.32
CA ASP A 212 19.91 2.87 -10.76
C ASP A 212 21.28 3.30 -11.34
N VAL A 213 22.20 3.77 -10.53
CA VAL A 213 23.41 4.44 -11.05
C VAL A 213 24.41 3.47 -11.65
N LYS A 214 24.85 2.45 -10.91
CA LYS A 214 25.81 1.44 -11.44
C LYS A 214 25.16 0.48 -12.42
N ALA A 215 23.89 0.12 -12.22
CA ALA A 215 23.16 -0.74 -13.15
C ALA A 215 23.01 -0.10 -14.54
N ARG A 216 22.79 1.21 -14.62
CA ARG A 216 22.76 1.97 -15.87
C ARG A 216 24.16 2.04 -16.52
N GLN A 217 25.21 2.28 -15.72
CA GLN A 217 26.59 2.31 -16.19
C GLN A 217 27.07 0.93 -16.69
N ALA A 218 26.63 -0.16 -16.08
CA ALA A 218 26.94 -1.52 -16.49
C ALA A 218 26.07 -2.03 -17.65
N GLY A 219 25.17 -1.22 -18.21
CA GLY A 219 24.29 -1.64 -19.30
C GLY A 219 23.23 -2.69 -18.90
N ILE A 220 23.03 -2.90 -17.61
CA ILE A 220 22.02 -3.83 -17.10
C ILE A 220 20.64 -3.18 -17.31
N ARG A 221 19.90 -3.66 -18.32
CA ARG A 221 18.53 -3.21 -18.55
C ARG A 221 17.62 -3.79 -17.45
N ARG A 222 16.79 -2.92 -16.83
CA ARG A 222 15.65 -3.42 -16.05
C ARG A 222 14.84 -4.35 -16.94
N ARG A 223 14.72 -5.61 -16.55
CA ARG A 223 13.59 -6.44 -17.01
C ARG A 223 12.43 -6.11 -16.08
N LEU A 224 11.58 -5.21 -16.53
CA LEU A 224 10.27 -4.96 -15.93
C LEU A 224 9.38 -6.16 -16.23
#